data_2de4a2a2c5696e4bb351a7bcdb137d17
#
_entry.id   2de4a2a2c5696e4bb351a7bcdb137d17
#
_cell.length_a   1.000
_cell.length_b   1.000
_cell.length_c   1.000
_cell.angle_alpha   90.00
_cell.angle_beta   90.00
_cell.angle_gamma   90.00
#
_symmetry.space_group_name_H-M   'P 1'
#
loop_
_entity.id
_entity.type
_entity.pdbx_description
1 polymer ?
#
loop_
_entity_poly.entity_id
_entity_poly.type
_entity_poly.pdbx_seq_one_letter_code
_entity_poly.pdbx_strand_id
1 'polypeptide(L)'
;MKIINAGVTAPKGFKCAGLRAGVKPGKTNKDMAMIVSEVPAKIAGTFTKNIVKAAPVLWGKKIVEEQEAVRAVVINTGIANACTGAQGYENVVTEAKEVAKLLDIKPEEVVVGSTGVIGQQLPMDVIKEGIKKLVPELKADRQSEEDASWAILTTDTKPKEAAVEVEVNGKTVTIAGMCKGSGMIHPNMGTMLGFITTDAAIDKALLLELQRELIEDTFNMVSVDGDTSTNDTVFVFANGMAENKEITEKDADYEAFREGLLYVNQSLAKQIAGDGEGCTRLFEVHVVGADSKENAKILSKSVVTSSLTQAAIYGKDANWGRILCALGYAGVDFDPVKVDISLKSADGVIEIVKDGIATDYSEDEATKVLSADAVTADIDVHNGEFEATAWGCDLTHDYVTINADYRS
;
A
#
# COMPACT_ATOMS: atom_id res chain seq x y z
N MET A 1 5.03 15.60 -14.66
CA MET A 1 5.35 14.24 -14.17
C MET A 1 5.48 13.27 -15.33
N LYS A 2 6.43 12.32 -15.25
CA LYS A 2 6.65 11.25 -16.26
C LYS A 2 6.68 9.89 -15.55
N ILE A 3 5.80 8.99 -15.93
CA ILE A 3 5.76 7.61 -15.43
C ILE A 3 6.90 6.82 -16.07
N ILE A 4 7.64 6.05 -15.25
CA ILE A 4 8.74 5.19 -15.69
C ILE A 4 8.54 3.76 -15.20
N ASN A 5 9.04 2.79 -15.97
CA ASN A 5 9.01 1.37 -15.59
C ASN A 5 10.29 1.01 -14.85
N ALA A 6 10.30 1.22 -13.53
CA ALA A 6 11.44 1.00 -12.67
C ALA A 6 10.98 0.70 -11.23
N GLY A 7 11.89 0.22 -10.40
CA GLY A 7 11.65 -0.09 -8.99
C GLY A 7 12.41 0.83 -8.04
N VAL A 8 12.58 0.39 -6.80
CA VAL A 8 13.07 1.19 -5.67
C VAL A 8 14.52 1.67 -5.78
N THR A 9 15.28 1.22 -6.78
CA THR A 9 16.65 1.70 -7.03
C THR A 9 16.73 2.76 -8.14
N ALA A 10 15.62 3.09 -8.78
CA ALA A 10 15.56 4.14 -9.80
C ALA A 10 16.00 5.52 -9.28
N PRO A 11 15.62 5.95 -8.07
CA PRO A 11 16.22 7.14 -7.45
C PRO A 11 17.70 6.91 -7.17
N LYS A 12 18.52 7.92 -7.44
CA LYS A 12 19.98 7.84 -7.28
C LYS A 12 20.38 7.43 -5.86
N GLY A 13 21.41 6.58 -5.75
CA GLY A 13 22.02 6.20 -4.49
C GLY A 13 21.26 5.15 -3.68
N PHE A 14 20.26 4.49 -4.26
CA PHE A 14 19.61 3.34 -3.64
C PHE A 14 20.09 2.03 -4.28
N LYS A 15 20.23 1.01 -3.43
CA LYS A 15 20.49 -0.38 -3.81
C LYS A 15 19.52 -1.29 -3.09
N CYS A 16 19.21 -2.42 -3.71
CA CYS A 16 18.39 -3.44 -3.05
C CYS A 16 18.88 -4.85 -3.37
N ALA A 17 18.40 -5.81 -2.60
CA ALA A 17 18.56 -7.23 -2.84
C ALA A 17 17.37 -7.99 -2.29
N GLY A 18 17.08 -9.15 -2.89
CA GLY A 18 16.08 -10.08 -2.39
C GLY A 18 16.53 -11.52 -2.60
N LEU A 19 16.40 -12.36 -1.58
CA LEU A 19 16.83 -13.76 -1.64
C LEU A 19 15.97 -14.69 -0.79
N ARG A 20 16.20 -15.99 -0.96
CA ARG A 20 15.67 -17.02 -0.08
C ARG A 20 16.64 -17.28 1.06
N ALA A 21 16.27 -16.86 2.27
CA ALA A 21 17.00 -17.20 3.49
C ALA A 21 16.54 -18.52 4.11
N GLY A 22 15.26 -18.87 3.95
CA GLY A 22 14.64 -20.06 4.53
C GLY A 22 13.79 -19.74 5.75
N VAL A 23 13.30 -18.49 5.87
CA VAL A 23 12.36 -18.07 6.92
C VAL A 23 11.03 -18.81 6.79
N LYS A 24 10.63 -19.17 5.55
CA LYS A 24 9.45 -19.98 5.22
C LYS A 24 9.88 -21.45 5.03
N PRO A 25 9.76 -22.31 6.04
CA PRO A 25 10.15 -23.73 5.90
C PRO A 25 9.38 -24.43 4.77
N GLY A 26 10.09 -25.21 3.97
CA GLY A 26 9.48 -25.99 2.86
C GLY A 26 9.02 -25.17 1.65
N LYS A 27 9.14 -23.83 1.65
CA LYS A 27 8.84 -22.98 0.48
C LYS A 27 10.12 -22.67 -0.30
N THR A 28 9.99 -22.46 -1.61
CA THR A 28 11.10 -22.12 -2.52
C THR A 28 11.19 -20.62 -2.81
N ASN A 29 10.17 -19.86 -2.43
CA ASN A 29 10.07 -18.43 -2.67
C ASN A 29 11.14 -17.66 -1.89
N LYS A 30 11.55 -16.52 -2.43
CA LYS A 30 12.35 -15.53 -1.70
C LYS A 30 11.58 -15.05 -0.47
N ASP A 31 12.28 -14.74 0.61
CA ASP A 31 11.67 -14.45 1.90
C ASP A 31 12.42 -13.42 2.75
N MET A 32 13.51 -12.86 2.21
CA MET A 32 14.17 -11.69 2.78
C MET A 32 14.59 -10.70 1.71
N ALA A 33 14.42 -9.40 2.01
CA ALA A 33 14.85 -8.28 1.18
C ALA A 33 15.58 -7.22 2.01
N MET A 34 16.36 -6.38 1.33
CA MET A 34 17.02 -5.21 1.90
C MET A 34 17.03 -4.08 0.89
N ILE A 35 16.79 -2.85 1.36
CA ILE A 35 17.03 -1.62 0.59
C ILE A 35 18.02 -0.77 1.39
N VAL A 36 19.02 -0.22 0.71
CA VAL A 36 20.09 0.59 1.33
C VAL A 36 20.26 1.88 0.54
N SER A 37 20.38 3.00 1.25
CA SER A 37 20.84 4.27 0.69
C SER A 37 22.33 4.43 0.89
N GLU A 38 23.05 4.87 -0.15
CA GLU A 38 24.50 5.13 -0.10
C GLU A 38 24.86 6.31 0.80
N VAL A 39 23.90 7.20 1.04
CA VAL A 39 24.03 8.36 1.94
C VAL A 39 22.87 8.37 2.94
N PRO A 40 22.97 9.12 4.06
CA PRO A 40 21.84 9.26 4.98
C PRO A 40 20.58 9.76 4.27
N ALA A 41 19.46 9.05 4.44
CA ALA A 41 18.16 9.41 3.86
C ALA A 41 17.20 9.86 4.97
N LYS A 42 16.59 11.03 4.82
CA LYS A 42 15.49 11.44 5.69
C LYS A 42 14.37 10.45 5.60
N ILE A 43 13.71 10.18 6.73
CA ILE A 43 12.68 9.15 6.80
C ILE A 43 11.34 9.72 7.22
N ALA A 44 10.30 9.40 6.46
CA ALA A 44 8.92 9.48 6.91
C ALA A 44 8.35 8.07 7.08
N GLY A 45 7.46 7.89 8.05
CA GLY A 45 6.84 6.60 8.31
C GLY A 45 5.40 6.76 8.79
N THR A 46 4.54 5.90 8.27
CA THR A 46 3.13 5.79 8.67
C THR A 46 2.85 4.35 9.07
N PHE A 47 2.04 4.15 10.12
CA PHE A 47 1.94 2.89 10.83
C PHE A 47 0.50 2.53 11.19
N THR A 48 0.21 1.25 11.33
CA THR A 48 -1.10 0.75 11.75
C THR A 48 -1.62 1.43 13.03
N LYS A 49 -2.91 1.76 13.01
CA LYS A 49 -3.66 2.22 14.19
C LYS A 49 -4.18 1.05 15.05
N ASN A 50 -3.99 -0.22 14.60
CA ASN A 50 -4.32 -1.38 15.42
C ASN A 50 -3.63 -1.28 16.79
N ILE A 51 -4.36 -1.58 17.85
CA ILE A 51 -3.82 -1.56 19.23
C ILE A 51 -2.77 -2.65 19.39
N VAL A 52 -2.97 -3.81 18.76
CA VAL A 52 -2.01 -4.91 18.72
C VAL A 52 -0.95 -4.61 17.66
N LYS A 53 0.17 -4.02 18.05
CA LYS A 53 1.26 -3.65 17.14
C LYS A 53 2.37 -4.67 17.18
N ALA A 54 2.85 -5.06 16.00
CA ALA A 54 4.03 -5.89 15.83
C ALA A 54 5.31 -5.19 16.31
N ALA A 55 6.31 -5.96 16.70
CA ALA A 55 7.58 -5.43 17.17
C ALA A 55 8.30 -4.51 16.14
N PRO A 56 8.35 -4.84 14.83
CA PRO A 56 8.94 -3.94 13.84
C PRO A 56 8.19 -2.60 13.71
N VAL A 57 6.87 -2.57 13.92
CA VAL A 57 6.08 -1.32 13.95
C VAL A 57 6.51 -0.42 15.10
N LEU A 58 6.69 -1.00 16.30
CA LEU A 58 7.16 -0.25 17.48
C LEU A 58 8.57 0.32 17.26
N TRP A 59 9.47 -0.48 16.70
CA TRP A 59 10.82 -0.06 16.35
C TRP A 59 10.82 1.03 15.28
N GLY A 60 10.12 0.81 14.15
CA GLY A 60 10.04 1.77 13.06
C GLY A 60 9.48 3.11 13.49
N LYS A 61 8.43 3.11 14.35
CA LYS A 61 7.85 4.33 14.92
C LYS A 61 8.87 5.10 15.75
N LYS A 62 9.61 4.41 16.64
CA LYS A 62 10.67 4.99 17.44
C LYS A 62 11.74 5.63 16.55
N ILE A 63 12.22 4.91 15.52
CA ILE A 63 13.26 5.42 14.61
C ILE A 63 12.77 6.67 13.87
N VAL A 64 11.55 6.67 13.32
CA VAL A 64 10.99 7.85 12.62
C VAL A 64 10.85 9.06 13.55
N GLU A 65 10.53 8.84 14.82
CA GLU A 65 10.39 9.91 15.81
C GLU A 65 11.74 10.45 16.29
N GLU A 66 12.74 9.58 16.52
CA GLU A 66 14.00 9.94 17.18
C GLU A 66 15.15 10.24 16.22
N GLN A 67 15.16 9.69 14.98
CA GLN A 67 16.28 9.82 14.06
C GLN A 67 15.98 10.82 12.94
N GLU A 68 16.93 11.64 12.58
CA GLU A 68 16.82 12.56 11.42
C GLU A 68 16.91 11.82 10.10
N ALA A 69 17.76 10.81 10.01
CA ALA A 69 17.98 10.02 8.80
C ALA A 69 18.30 8.57 9.12
N VAL A 70 18.09 7.72 8.13
CA VAL A 70 18.41 6.28 8.15
C VAL A 70 19.18 5.87 6.89
N ARG A 71 19.69 4.65 6.88
CA ARG A 71 20.50 4.12 5.78
C ARG A 71 19.92 2.84 5.18
N ALA A 72 19.16 2.06 5.94
CA ALA A 72 18.72 0.75 5.48
C ALA A 72 17.35 0.36 6.02
N VAL A 73 16.68 -0.50 5.27
CA VAL A 73 15.57 -1.33 5.74
C VAL A 73 15.86 -2.79 5.42
N VAL A 74 15.67 -3.67 6.40
CA VAL A 74 15.66 -5.12 6.21
C VAL A 74 14.24 -5.66 6.41
N ILE A 75 13.85 -6.60 5.55
CA ILE A 75 12.46 -7.09 5.50
C ILE A 75 12.51 -8.62 5.49
N ASN A 76 11.66 -9.24 6.31
CA ASN A 76 11.41 -10.67 6.25
C ASN A 76 9.94 -10.97 5.97
N THR A 77 9.69 -12.09 5.30
CA THR A 77 8.34 -12.65 5.09
C THR A 77 8.22 -14.06 5.68
N GLY A 78 6.97 -14.46 5.97
CA GLY A 78 6.64 -15.75 6.57
C GLY A 78 6.30 -15.67 8.06
N ILE A 79 6.93 -14.75 8.80
CA ILE A 79 6.67 -14.52 10.22
C ILE A 79 6.52 -13.02 10.46
N ALA A 80 5.39 -12.63 11.06
CA ALA A 80 5.02 -11.23 11.28
C ALA A 80 5.77 -10.56 12.44
N ASN A 81 6.34 -11.35 13.33
CA ASN A 81 6.90 -10.87 14.61
C ASN A 81 5.91 -9.98 15.39
N ALA A 82 4.66 -10.41 15.40
CA ALA A 82 3.55 -9.81 16.15
C ALA A 82 3.10 -10.76 17.26
N CYS A 83 2.67 -10.21 18.39
CA CYS A 83 2.30 -10.97 19.60
C CYS A 83 3.45 -11.86 20.14
N THR A 84 4.68 -11.41 20.01
CA THR A 84 5.91 -12.14 20.36
C THR A 84 6.57 -11.63 21.66
N GLY A 85 5.93 -10.68 22.35
CA GLY A 85 6.38 -10.14 23.62
C GLY A 85 7.71 -9.38 23.53
N ALA A 86 8.43 -9.29 24.65
CA ALA A 86 9.71 -8.61 24.73
C ALA A 86 10.77 -9.23 23.79
N GLN A 87 10.76 -10.55 23.65
CA GLN A 87 11.69 -11.27 22.76
C GLN A 87 11.53 -10.83 21.31
N GLY A 88 10.31 -10.59 20.83
CA GLY A 88 10.08 -10.08 19.48
C GLY A 88 10.71 -8.71 19.24
N TYR A 89 10.69 -7.82 20.23
CA TYR A 89 11.36 -6.53 20.15
C TYR A 89 12.90 -6.66 20.17
N GLU A 90 13.44 -7.53 21.02
CA GLU A 90 14.87 -7.85 21.06
C GLU A 90 15.36 -8.44 19.73
N ASN A 91 14.52 -9.25 19.07
CA ASN A 91 14.81 -9.79 17.75
C ASN A 91 14.95 -8.66 16.71
N VAL A 92 14.03 -7.69 16.68
CA VAL A 92 14.12 -6.50 15.80
C VAL A 92 15.40 -5.71 16.05
N VAL A 93 15.74 -5.44 17.31
CA VAL A 93 17.00 -4.74 17.67
C VAL A 93 18.22 -5.55 17.20
N THR A 94 18.14 -6.87 17.27
CA THR A 94 19.21 -7.75 16.79
C THR A 94 19.36 -7.70 15.28
N GLU A 95 18.26 -7.72 14.53
CA GLU A 95 18.26 -7.52 13.06
C GLU A 95 18.94 -6.20 12.69
N ALA A 96 18.53 -5.11 13.32
CA ALA A 96 19.12 -3.79 13.10
C ALA A 96 20.62 -3.77 13.38
N LYS A 97 21.08 -4.40 14.48
CA LYS A 97 22.51 -4.52 14.83
C LYS A 97 23.32 -5.33 13.82
N GLU A 98 22.75 -6.44 13.32
CA GLU A 98 23.46 -7.29 12.34
C GLU A 98 23.62 -6.55 10.99
N VAL A 99 22.57 -5.84 10.52
CA VAL A 99 22.66 -4.99 9.32
C VAL A 99 23.67 -3.88 9.53
N ALA A 100 23.57 -3.16 10.65
CA ALA A 100 24.43 -2.03 10.97
C ALA A 100 25.92 -2.41 10.99
N LYS A 101 26.23 -3.56 11.58
CA LYS A 101 27.60 -4.11 11.63
C LYS A 101 28.17 -4.38 10.24
N LEU A 102 27.36 -4.90 9.31
CA LEU A 102 27.82 -5.27 7.97
C LEU A 102 27.94 -4.06 7.02
N LEU A 103 27.15 -3.02 7.27
CA LEU A 103 27.13 -1.79 6.46
C LEU A 103 28.01 -0.67 7.06
N ASP A 104 28.61 -0.90 8.23
CA ASP A 104 29.39 0.10 9.00
C ASP A 104 28.58 1.38 9.28
N ILE A 105 27.36 1.18 9.83
CA ILE A 105 26.42 2.24 10.23
C ILE A 105 25.91 1.97 11.66
N LYS A 106 25.06 2.86 12.19
CA LYS A 106 24.46 2.66 13.51
C LYS A 106 23.19 1.82 13.44
N PRO A 107 22.85 1.02 14.47
CA PRO A 107 21.58 0.27 14.52
C PRO A 107 20.34 1.16 14.36
N GLU A 108 20.40 2.40 14.86
CA GLU A 108 19.32 3.39 14.76
C GLU A 108 19.15 3.96 13.34
N GLU A 109 20.07 3.66 12.42
CA GLU A 109 19.96 3.98 10.99
C GLU A 109 19.29 2.84 10.18
N VAL A 110 18.78 1.80 10.87
CA VAL A 110 18.15 0.64 10.25
C VAL A 110 16.71 0.50 10.73
N VAL A 111 15.76 0.48 9.81
CA VAL A 111 14.37 0.07 10.10
C VAL A 111 14.12 -1.36 9.66
N VAL A 112 13.08 -1.98 10.19
CA VAL A 112 12.75 -3.39 9.97
C VAL A 112 11.31 -3.53 9.53
N GLY A 113 11.05 -4.40 8.56
CA GLY A 113 9.72 -4.81 8.12
C GLY A 113 9.54 -6.32 8.29
N SER A 114 8.42 -6.77 8.83
CA SER A 114 8.09 -8.18 8.93
C SER A 114 6.64 -8.42 8.54
N THR A 115 6.35 -9.56 7.91
CA THR A 115 4.99 -9.94 7.53
C THR A 115 4.86 -11.47 7.47
N GLY A 116 3.66 -11.98 7.72
CA GLY A 116 3.35 -13.41 7.71
C GLY A 116 2.57 -13.84 8.95
N VAL A 117 2.91 -15.00 9.50
CA VAL A 117 2.22 -15.62 10.62
C VAL A 117 2.42 -14.85 11.92
N ILE A 118 1.33 -14.62 12.66
CA ILE A 118 1.30 -13.97 13.97
C ILE A 118 1.57 -15.00 15.08
N GLY A 119 2.25 -14.59 16.17
CA GLY A 119 2.48 -15.41 17.36
C GLY A 119 3.71 -16.32 17.31
N GLN A 120 4.44 -16.33 16.21
CA GLN A 120 5.68 -17.10 16.08
C GLN A 120 6.91 -16.24 16.29
N GLN A 121 7.92 -16.79 16.96
CA GLN A 121 9.23 -16.16 17.09
C GLN A 121 10.02 -16.27 15.80
N LEU A 122 10.79 -15.23 15.46
CA LEU A 122 11.70 -15.26 14.33
C LEU A 122 12.81 -16.30 14.51
N PRO A 123 13.14 -17.10 13.48
CA PRO A 123 14.28 -18.00 13.49
C PRO A 123 15.58 -17.19 13.31
N MET A 124 16.07 -16.60 14.40
CA MET A 124 17.13 -15.57 14.37
C MET A 124 18.43 -16.05 13.74
N ASP A 125 18.78 -17.33 13.79
CA ASP A 125 19.95 -17.86 13.10
C ASP A 125 19.78 -17.78 11.57
N VAL A 126 18.57 -18.08 11.08
CA VAL A 126 18.23 -17.97 9.64
C VAL A 126 18.24 -16.51 9.20
N ILE A 127 17.64 -15.63 10.02
CA ILE A 127 17.59 -14.18 9.75
C ILE A 127 19.00 -13.59 9.66
N LYS A 128 19.87 -13.85 10.64
CA LYS A 128 21.25 -13.36 10.65
C LYS A 128 22.05 -13.87 9.44
N GLU A 129 21.88 -15.12 9.08
CA GLU A 129 22.56 -15.68 7.90
C GLU A 129 21.98 -15.08 6.61
N GLY A 130 20.67 -14.83 6.55
CA GLY A 130 20.03 -14.11 5.44
C GLY A 130 20.58 -12.69 5.26
N ILE A 131 20.72 -11.94 6.35
CA ILE A 131 21.31 -10.58 6.34
C ILE A 131 22.73 -10.61 5.78
N LYS A 132 23.57 -11.57 6.22
CA LYS A 132 24.94 -11.73 5.71
C LYS A 132 24.99 -12.01 4.19
N LYS A 133 24.00 -12.73 3.67
CA LYS A 133 23.89 -13.03 2.24
C LYS A 133 23.34 -11.86 1.42
N LEU A 134 22.43 -11.05 2.01
CA LEU A 134 21.82 -9.90 1.33
C LEU A 134 22.84 -8.80 1.04
N VAL A 135 23.72 -8.48 1.99
CA VAL A 135 24.63 -7.34 1.86
C VAL A 135 25.55 -7.43 0.62
N PRO A 136 26.22 -8.55 0.29
CA PRO A 136 27.05 -8.64 -0.91
C PRO A 136 26.23 -8.64 -2.22
N GLU A 137 24.92 -8.90 -2.17
CA GLU A 137 24.04 -8.91 -3.34
C GLU A 137 23.36 -7.56 -3.64
N LEU A 138 23.60 -6.53 -2.81
CA LEU A 138 23.03 -5.19 -2.98
C LEU A 138 23.48 -4.55 -4.29
N LYS A 139 22.55 -4.27 -5.19
CA LYS A 139 22.79 -3.66 -6.51
C LYS A 139 21.69 -2.66 -6.85
N ALA A 140 21.99 -1.79 -7.83
CA ALA A 140 21.04 -0.85 -8.42
C ALA A 140 20.74 -1.29 -9.85
N ASP A 141 20.03 -2.41 -10.00
CA ASP A 141 19.64 -2.95 -11.30
C ASP A 141 18.23 -3.57 -11.25
N ARG A 142 17.60 -3.74 -12.39
CA ARG A 142 16.22 -4.26 -12.48
C ARG A 142 16.04 -5.65 -11.87
N GLN A 143 17.04 -6.52 -12.00
CA GLN A 143 16.97 -7.87 -11.44
C GLN A 143 16.93 -7.83 -9.90
N SER A 144 17.71 -6.96 -9.29
CA SER A 144 17.70 -6.78 -7.83
C SER A 144 16.38 -6.18 -7.33
N GLU A 145 15.76 -5.26 -8.10
CA GLU A 145 14.42 -4.73 -7.82
C GLU A 145 13.37 -5.82 -7.86
N GLU A 146 13.34 -6.63 -8.92
CA GLU A 146 12.44 -7.77 -9.04
C GLU A 146 12.65 -8.78 -7.90
N ASP A 147 13.90 -9.09 -7.58
CA ASP A 147 14.24 -9.99 -6.50
C ASP A 147 13.77 -9.49 -5.14
N ALA A 148 13.91 -8.19 -4.87
CA ALA A 148 13.45 -7.57 -3.63
C ALA A 148 11.91 -7.53 -3.57
N SER A 149 11.24 -7.14 -4.66
CA SER A 149 9.79 -7.07 -4.70
C SER A 149 9.11 -8.44 -4.58
N TRP A 150 9.69 -9.51 -5.13
CA TRP A 150 9.24 -10.89 -4.90
C TRP A 150 9.49 -11.37 -3.46
N ALA A 151 10.57 -10.94 -2.83
CA ALA A 151 10.96 -11.39 -1.50
C ALA A 151 10.06 -10.86 -0.38
N ILE A 152 9.32 -9.77 -0.62
CA ILE A 152 8.39 -9.20 0.36
C ILE A 152 6.97 -9.78 0.29
N LEU A 153 6.65 -10.63 -0.68
CA LEU A 153 5.32 -11.18 -0.91
C LEU A 153 4.98 -12.33 0.05
N THR A 154 3.69 -12.46 0.38
CA THR A 154 3.15 -13.58 1.18
C THR A 154 2.15 -14.39 0.38
N THR A 155 0.91 -13.94 0.31
CA THR A 155 -0.19 -14.51 -0.49
C THR A 155 -0.40 -13.76 -1.80
N ASP A 156 0.31 -12.67 -1.99
CA ASP A 156 0.31 -11.87 -3.23
C ASP A 156 0.66 -12.75 -4.45
N THR A 157 0.03 -12.49 -5.59
CA THR A 157 0.27 -13.25 -6.82
C THR A 157 1.30 -12.60 -7.73
N LYS A 158 1.56 -11.30 -7.56
CA LYS A 158 2.47 -10.49 -8.39
C LYS A 158 3.15 -9.38 -7.59
N PRO A 159 4.39 -8.98 -7.96
CA PRO A 159 5.04 -7.79 -7.42
C PRO A 159 4.23 -6.53 -7.72
N LYS A 160 4.36 -5.54 -6.83
CA LYS A 160 3.70 -4.24 -6.94
C LYS A 160 4.74 -3.15 -6.87
N GLU A 161 4.92 -2.44 -7.96
CA GLU A 161 5.93 -1.40 -8.13
C GLU A 161 5.33 -0.19 -8.85
N ALA A 162 5.85 1.00 -8.55
CA ALA A 162 5.50 2.24 -9.24
C ALA A 162 6.68 3.20 -9.20
N ALA A 163 6.92 3.94 -10.29
CA ALA A 163 7.97 4.95 -10.33
C ALA A 163 7.62 6.11 -11.26
N VAL A 164 8.07 7.32 -10.89
CA VAL A 164 7.90 8.54 -11.66
C VAL A 164 9.12 9.43 -11.58
N GLU A 165 9.26 10.29 -12.59
CA GLU A 165 10.16 11.44 -12.62
C GLU A 165 9.33 12.73 -12.56
N VAL A 166 9.74 13.67 -11.72
CA VAL A 166 9.18 15.02 -11.62
C VAL A 166 10.28 16.06 -11.68
N GLU A 167 9.97 17.26 -12.14
CA GLU A 167 10.92 18.39 -12.15
C GLU A 167 10.73 19.20 -10.87
N VAL A 168 11.80 19.35 -10.10
CA VAL A 168 11.86 20.12 -8.86
C VAL A 168 13.06 21.06 -8.94
N ASN A 169 12.83 22.36 -8.94
CA ASN A 169 13.87 23.39 -9.01
C ASN A 169 14.86 23.18 -10.18
N GLY A 170 14.34 22.79 -11.36
CA GLY A 170 15.13 22.51 -12.57
C GLY A 170 16.00 21.26 -12.49
N LYS A 171 15.73 20.36 -11.55
CA LYS A 171 16.34 19.04 -11.41
C LYS A 171 15.30 17.95 -11.58
N THR A 172 15.65 16.89 -12.26
CA THR A 172 14.80 15.69 -12.31
C THR A 172 14.95 14.93 -11.00
N VAL A 173 13.85 14.80 -10.29
CA VAL A 173 13.70 14.00 -9.06
C VAL A 173 12.95 12.73 -9.41
N THR A 174 13.46 11.60 -8.93
CA THR A 174 12.81 10.29 -9.12
C THR A 174 12.15 9.87 -7.80
N ILE A 175 10.94 9.31 -7.90
CA ILE A 175 10.20 8.72 -6.79
C ILE A 175 9.79 7.32 -7.24
N ALA A 176 10.14 6.32 -6.46
CA ALA A 176 9.82 4.93 -6.77
C ALA A 176 9.38 4.17 -5.51
N GLY A 177 8.58 3.14 -5.67
CA GLY A 177 8.14 2.34 -4.54
C GLY A 177 7.84 0.91 -4.91
N MET A 178 7.92 0.04 -3.91
CA MET A 178 7.39 -1.31 -3.93
C MET A 178 6.51 -1.56 -2.70
N CYS A 179 5.52 -2.43 -2.85
CA CYS A 179 4.68 -2.82 -1.72
C CYS A 179 4.23 -4.27 -1.82
N LYS A 180 3.70 -4.78 -0.72
CA LYS A 180 2.98 -6.04 -0.65
C LYS A 180 1.66 -5.87 0.10
N GLY A 181 0.69 -6.68 -0.26
CA GLY A 181 -0.61 -6.77 0.38
C GLY A 181 -1.58 -7.52 -0.52
N SER A 182 -2.33 -8.47 0.06
CA SER A 182 -3.30 -9.30 -0.63
C SER A 182 -4.45 -9.72 0.29
N GLY A 183 -4.16 -10.22 1.50
CA GLY A 183 -5.15 -10.50 2.55
C GLY A 183 -4.89 -9.74 3.83
N MET A 184 -5.90 -9.68 4.73
CA MET A 184 -5.95 -8.82 5.92
C MET A 184 -5.78 -7.35 5.52
N ILE A 185 -6.56 -6.87 4.52
CA ILE A 185 -6.44 -5.54 3.92
C ILE A 185 -7.68 -4.69 4.18
N HIS A 186 -7.62 -3.90 5.23
CA HIS A 186 -8.51 -2.77 5.50
C HIS A 186 -7.73 -1.68 6.23
N PRO A 187 -6.90 -0.91 5.52
CA PRO A 187 -6.05 0.07 6.15
C PRO A 187 -6.85 1.16 6.87
N ASN A 188 -6.63 1.23 8.17
CA ASN A 188 -6.79 2.44 8.97
C ASN A 188 -5.38 2.83 9.42
N MET A 189 -4.57 3.29 8.45
CA MET A 189 -3.12 3.15 8.39
C MET A 189 -2.71 1.67 8.52
N GLY A 190 -2.90 0.95 7.54
CA GLY A 190 -2.73 -0.10 7.19
C GLY A 190 -2.61 -1.43 6.73
N THR A 191 -2.90 -2.38 6.29
CA THR A 191 -2.54 -3.80 6.07
C THR A 191 -1.65 -4.01 4.85
N MET A 192 -0.45 -3.49 4.93
CA MET A 192 0.51 -3.63 3.85
C MET A 192 1.92 -3.26 4.34
N LEU A 193 2.92 -3.65 3.60
CA LEU A 193 4.26 -3.07 3.72
C LEU A 193 4.55 -2.29 2.45
N GLY A 194 4.90 -1.01 2.59
CA GLY A 194 5.29 -0.13 1.50
C GLY A 194 6.64 0.50 1.76
N PHE A 195 7.49 0.51 0.74
CA PHE A 195 8.82 1.07 0.79
C PHE A 195 8.96 1.99 -0.42
N ILE A 196 9.04 3.29 -0.16
CA ILE A 196 9.16 4.33 -1.18
C ILE A 196 10.52 5.00 -1.04
N THR A 197 11.23 5.15 -2.13
CA THR A 197 12.52 5.80 -2.22
C THR A 197 12.43 7.03 -3.10
N THR A 198 13.19 8.07 -2.78
CA THR A 198 13.35 9.24 -3.63
C THR A 198 14.72 9.87 -3.45
N ASP A 199 15.29 10.38 -4.52
CA ASP A 199 16.52 11.17 -4.50
C ASP A 199 16.27 12.67 -4.22
N ALA A 200 15.04 13.07 -3.92
CA ALA A 200 14.70 14.43 -3.52
C ALA A 200 15.45 14.88 -2.26
N ALA A 201 15.87 16.13 -2.25
CA ALA A 201 16.18 16.88 -1.03
C ALA A 201 14.91 17.57 -0.54
N ILE A 202 14.40 17.15 0.63
CA ILE A 202 13.18 17.67 1.26
C ILE A 202 13.34 17.68 2.77
N ASP A 203 12.79 18.69 3.45
CA ASP A 203 12.74 18.73 4.91
C ASP A 203 11.99 17.53 5.49
N LYS A 204 12.50 16.95 6.58
CA LYS A 204 11.94 15.75 7.18
C LYS A 204 10.51 15.96 7.71
N ALA A 205 10.26 17.08 8.38
CA ALA A 205 8.95 17.35 8.95
C ALA A 205 7.90 17.52 7.85
N LEU A 206 8.29 18.23 6.77
CA LEU A 206 7.44 18.43 5.60
C LEU A 206 7.17 17.09 4.85
N LEU A 207 8.17 16.23 4.70
CA LEU A 207 8.00 14.90 4.12
C LEU A 207 7.04 14.03 4.94
N LEU A 208 7.18 14.06 6.27
CA LEU A 208 6.33 13.31 7.18
C LEU A 208 4.88 13.82 7.17
N GLU A 209 4.70 15.13 7.15
CA GLU A 209 3.37 15.78 7.04
C GLU A 209 2.71 15.36 5.72
N LEU A 210 3.43 15.49 4.60
CA LEU A 210 2.93 15.12 3.29
C LEU A 210 2.55 13.63 3.21
N GLN A 211 3.40 12.72 3.68
CA GLN A 211 3.08 11.30 3.64
C GLN A 211 1.86 10.96 4.48
N ARG A 212 1.69 11.59 5.64
CA ARG A 212 0.48 11.42 6.48
C ARG A 212 -0.78 11.92 5.80
N GLU A 213 -0.70 13.03 5.06
CA GLU A 213 -1.82 13.53 4.25
C GLU A 213 -2.17 12.54 3.13
N LEU A 214 -1.18 12.13 2.33
CA LEU A 214 -1.40 11.30 1.14
C LEU A 214 -1.93 9.89 1.47
N ILE A 215 -1.51 9.34 2.59
CA ILE A 215 -1.99 8.01 3.04
C ILE A 215 -3.51 7.97 3.22
N GLU A 216 -4.11 9.06 3.71
CA GLU A 216 -5.56 9.14 3.95
C GLU A 216 -6.39 9.09 2.67
N ASP A 217 -5.80 9.48 1.53
CA ASP A 217 -6.45 9.50 0.22
C ASP A 217 -6.01 8.33 -0.69
N THR A 218 -5.10 7.47 -0.20
CA THR A 218 -4.52 6.39 -0.99
C THR A 218 -4.66 5.04 -0.28
N PHE A 219 -3.67 4.61 0.47
CA PHE A 219 -3.71 3.29 1.13
C PHE A 219 -4.89 3.14 2.10
N ASN A 220 -5.28 4.18 2.85
CA ASN A 220 -6.44 4.13 3.74
C ASN A 220 -7.77 4.00 2.99
N MET A 221 -7.77 4.17 1.70
CA MET A 221 -8.96 3.98 0.84
C MET A 221 -9.04 2.58 0.22
N VAL A 222 -8.12 1.68 0.56
CA VAL A 222 -8.16 0.27 0.10
C VAL A 222 -8.94 -0.61 1.07
N SER A 223 -9.65 -1.63 0.59
CA SER A 223 -10.16 -2.73 1.40
C SER A 223 -10.31 -4.00 0.57
N VAL A 224 -9.79 -5.12 1.07
CA VAL A 224 -10.04 -6.46 0.51
C VAL A 224 -11.06 -7.21 1.36
N ASP A 225 -10.86 -7.28 2.67
CA ASP A 225 -11.60 -8.17 3.58
C ASP A 225 -12.09 -7.49 4.87
N GLY A 226 -11.85 -6.20 5.04
CA GLY A 226 -12.30 -5.45 6.21
C GLY A 226 -11.42 -5.62 7.46
N ASP A 227 -10.33 -6.40 7.41
CA ASP A 227 -9.47 -6.69 8.54
C ASP A 227 -8.20 -5.84 8.56
N THR A 228 -7.92 -5.17 9.70
CA THR A 228 -6.74 -4.32 9.88
C THR A 228 -5.59 -5.09 10.55
N SER A 229 -4.42 -5.14 9.89
CA SER A 229 -3.25 -5.87 10.36
C SER A 229 -2.53 -5.22 11.54
N THR A 230 -1.66 -6.02 12.14
CA THR A 230 -0.74 -5.64 13.23
C THR A 230 0.58 -5.03 12.73
N ASN A 231 0.89 -5.13 11.42
CA ASN A 231 2.23 -4.87 10.87
C ASN A 231 2.32 -3.69 9.90
N ASP A 232 1.21 -3.09 9.54
CA ASP A 232 1.15 -2.11 8.47
C ASP A 232 2.12 -0.96 8.63
N THR A 233 2.88 -0.75 7.59
CA THR A 233 3.93 0.26 7.57
C THR A 233 4.19 0.75 6.16
N VAL A 234 4.23 2.07 5.96
CA VAL A 234 4.81 2.69 4.77
C VAL A 234 5.98 3.56 5.20
N PHE A 235 7.16 3.28 4.66
CA PHE A 235 8.33 4.13 4.80
C PHE A 235 8.60 4.88 3.51
N VAL A 236 8.99 6.16 3.63
CA VAL A 236 9.53 6.98 2.53
C VAL A 236 10.94 7.41 2.91
N PHE A 237 11.90 7.13 2.03
CA PHE A 237 13.32 7.46 2.20
C PHE A 237 13.71 8.52 1.18
N ALA A 238 14.18 9.69 1.63
CA ALA A 238 14.61 10.82 0.78
C ALA A 238 16.09 11.13 1.04
N ASN A 239 16.97 10.84 0.07
CA ASN A 239 18.42 10.93 0.27
C ASN A 239 19.08 12.17 -0.32
N GLY A 240 18.37 13.02 -1.06
CA GLY A 240 18.87 14.29 -1.58
C GLY A 240 19.82 14.19 -2.78
N MET A 241 20.03 13.01 -3.37
CA MET A 241 21.01 12.81 -4.43
C MET A 241 20.58 13.33 -5.82
N ALA A 242 19.34 13.83 -5.96
CA ALA A 242 18.93 14.60 -7.15
C ALA A 242 19.59 15.98 -7.22
N GLU A 243 20.13 16.44 -6.09
CA GLU A 243 20.79 17.75 -5.98
C GLU A 243 19.86 18.94 -6.29
N ASN A 244 18.56 18.78 -6.07
CA ASN A 244 17.63 19.88 -6.07
C ASN A 244 17.84 20.76 -4.83
N LYS A 245 17.45 22.03 -4.90
CA LYS A 245 17.35 22.84 -3.69
C LYS A 245 16.38 22.16 -2.73
N GLU A 246 16.74 22.09 -1.46
CA GLU A 246 15.89 21.43 -0.46
C GLU A 246 14.50 22.06 -0.41
N ILE A 247 13.47 21.22 -0.51
CA ILE A 247 12.06 21.64 -0.37
C ILE A 247 11.81 21.86 1.13
N THR A 248 11.59 23.13 1.52
CA THR A 248 11.40 23.55 2.91
C THR A 248 10.05 24.25 3.15
N GLU A 249 9.31 24.53 2.09
CA GLU A 249 8.01 25.21 2.13
C GLU A 249 7.07 24.67 1.05
N LYS A 250 5.78 24.92 1.20
CA LYS A 250 4.72 24.43 0.27
C LYS A 250 4.59 25.40 -0.92
N ASP A 251 5.58 25.38 -1.79
CA ASP A 251 5.66 26.14 -3.04
C ASP A 251 5.38 25.25 -4.27
N ALA A 252 5.68 25.76 -5.48
CA ALA A 252 5.48 25.03 -6.73
C ALA A 252 6.35 23.76 -6.82
N ASP A 253 7.57 23.77 -6.27
CA ASP A 253 8.46 22.62 -6.23
C ASP A 253 7.92 21.53 -5.28
N TYR A 254 7.36 21.94 -4.15
CA TYR A 254 6.63 21.02 -3.25
C TYR A 254 5.42 20.39 -3.95
N GLU A 255 4.61 21.17 -4.67
CA GLU A 255 3.44 20.64 -5.36
C GLU A 255 3.82 19.64 -6.47
N ALA A 256 4.91 19.90 -7.20
CA ALA A 256 5.43 18.95 -8.19
C ALA A 256 5.89 17.63 -7.53
N PHE A 257 6.59 17.70 -6.39
CA PHE A 257 6.98 16.53 -5.62
C PHE A 257 5.77 15.80 -5.03
N ARG A 258 4.80 16.56 -4.49
CA ARG A 258 3.54 16.03 -3.95
C ARG A 258 2.77 15.23 -5.00
N GLU A 259 2.63 15.76 -6.23
CA GLU A 259 1.96 15.06 -7.34
C GLU A 259 2.64 13.72 -7.64
N GLY A 260 3.98 13.69 -7.70
CA GLY A 260 4.73 12.46 -7.94
C GLY A 260 4.57 11.44 -6.81
N LEU A 261 4.66 11.88 -5.56
CA LEU A 261 4.50 11.00 -4.39
C LEU A 261 3.07 10.49 -4.26
N LEU A 262 2.07 11.32 -4.56
CA LEU A 262 0.66 10.92 -4.63
C LEU A 262 0.45 9.81 -5.67
N TYR A 263 1.00 9.99 -6.87
CA TYR A 263 0.88 8.99 -7.93
C TYR A 263 1.47 7.63 -7.51
N VAL A 264 2.67 7.63 -6.91
CA VAL A 264 3.30 6.39 -6.44
C VAL A 264 2.45 5.71 -5.36
N ASN A 265 2.01 6.45 -4.33
CA ASN A 265 1.12 5.92 -3.29
C ASN A 265 -0.18 5.35 -3.87
N GLN A 266 -0.84 6.09 -4.77
CA GLN A 266 -2.11 5.69 -5.38
C GLN A 266 -1.96 4.47 -6.29
N SER A 267 -0.89 4.43 -7.11
CA SER A 267 -0.60 3.30 -7.97
C SER A 267 -0.36 2.02 -7.17
N LEU A 268 0.42 2.10 -6.08
CA LEU A 268 0.68 0.97 -5.19
C LEU A 268 -0.61 0.52 -4.47
N ALA A 269 -1.43 1.46 -4.01
CA ALA A 269 -2.71 1.18 -3.37
C ALA A 269 -3.68 0.42 -4.30
N LYS A 270 -3.81 0.88 -5.56
CA LYS A 270 -4.62 0.19 -6.59
C LYS A 270 -4.10 -1.21 -6.89
N GLN A 271 -2.78 -1.40 -6.95
CA GLN A 271 -2.18 -2.71 -7.20
C GLN A 271 -2.44 -3.69 -6.04
N ILE A 272 -2.47 -3.21 -4.79
CA ILE A 272 -2.87 -4.03 -3.62
C ILE A 272 -4.33 -4.47 -3.78
N ALA A 273 -5.24 -3.55 -4.05
CA ALA A 273 -6.66 -3.84 -4.22
C ALA A 273 -6.92 -4.83 -5.36
N GLY A 274 -6.22 -4.67 -6.50
CA GLY A 274 -6.35 -5.53 -7.66
C GLY A 274 -5.58 -6.86 -7.59
N ASP A 275 -5.00 -7.19 -6.45
CA ASP A 275 -4.32 -8.46 -6.15
C ASP A 275 -4.77 -9.02 -4.78
N GLY A 276 -6.02 -8.74 -4.39
CA GLY A 276 -6.64 -9.31 -3.19
C GLY A 276 -6.72 -10.84 -3.28
N GLU A 277 -6.65 -11.51 -2.14
CA GLU A 277 -6.66 -12.98 -2.09
C GLU A 277 -7.85 -13.58 -2.84
N GLY A 278 -7.57 -14.33 -3.90
CA GLY A 278 -8.56 -15.00 -4.74
C GLY A 278 -9.41 -14.06 -5.62
N CYS A 279 -9.11 -12.76 -5.70
CA CYS A 279 -9.87 -11.83 -6.52
C CYS A 279 -9.73 -12.11 -8.03
N THR A 280 -10.75 -11.74 -8.79
CA THR A 280 -10.74 -11.81 -10.26
C THR A 280 -10.72 -10.45 -10.92
N ARG A 281 -11.06 -9.38 -10.18
CA ARG A 281 -11.06 -8.00 -10.71
C ARG A 281 -10.94 -6.94 -9.64
N LEU A 282 -10.35 -5.82 -10.04
CA LEU A 282 -10.35 -4.59 -9.24
C LEU A 282 -11.76 -3.98 -9.20
N PHE A 283 -12.21 -3.61 -8.02
CA PHE A 283 -13.43 -2.84 -7.83
C PHE A 283 -13.10 -1.46 -7.26
N GLU A 284 -13.43 -0.43 -8.02
CA GLU A 284 -13.26 0.98 -7.64
C GLU A 284 -14.62 1.59 -7.34
N VAL A 285 -14.71 2.36 -6.27
CA VAL A 285 -15.93 3.11 -5.91
C VAL A 285 -15.56 4.58 -5.84
N HIS A 286 -16.06 5.36 -6.78
CA HIS A 286 -15.89 6.80 -6.86
C HIS A 286 -17.18 7.50 -6.46
N VAL A 287 -17.15 8.24 -5.37
CA VAL A 287 -18.29 9.03 -4.88
C VAL A 287 -17.99 10.50 -5.12
N VAL A 288 -18.93 11.19 -5.77
CA VAL A 288 -18.91 12.63 -6.00
C VAL A 288 -20.14 13.30 -5.37
N GLY A 289 -20.13 14.62 -5.29
CA GLY A 289 -21.27 15.39 -4.80
C GLY A 289 -21.54 15.26 -3.31
N ALA A 290 -20.56 14.85 -2.49
CA ALA A 290 -20.71 14.81 -1.02
C ALA A 290 -20.53 16.20 -0.41
N ASP A 291 -21.11 16.43 0.78
CA ASP A 291 -21.03 17.69 1.53
C ASP A 291 -19.65 17.95 2.15
N SER A 292 -18.86 16.91 2.33
CA SER A 292 -17.48 16.98 2.81
C SER A 292 -16.62 15.85 2.25
N LYS A 293 -15.29 16.05 2.20
CA LYS A 293 -14.34 15.03 1.77
C LYS A 293 -14.39 13.79 2.66
N GLU A 294 -14.58 13.99 3.97
CA GLU A 294 -14.69 12.88 4.93
C GLU A 294 -15.93 12.03 4.63
N ASN A 295 -17.08 12.66 4.37
CA ASN A 295 -18.31 11.95 4.03
C ASN A 295 -18.20 11.22 2.68
N ALA A 296 -17.52 11.81 1.68
CA ALA A 296 -17.22 11.11 0.43
C ALA A 296 -16.37 9.83 0.66
N LYS A 297 -15.35 9.91 1.55
CA LYS A 297 -14.55 8.76 1.95
C LYS A 297 -15.35 7.68 2.66
N ILE A 298 -16.19 8.06 3.62
CA ILE A 298 -17.04 7.13 4.37
C ILE A 298 -17.98 6.40 3.42
N LEU A 299 -18.63 7.12 2.51
CA LEU A 299 -19.56 6.56 1.53
C LEU A 299 -18.86 5.59 0.58
N SER A 300 -17.75 6.00 -0.03
CA SER A 300 -17.01 5.15 -0.96
C SER A 300 -16.44 3.90 -0.26
N LYS A 301 -15.93 4.02 0.96
CA LYS A 301 -15.46 2.88 1.76
C LYS A 301 -16.61 1.96 2.17
N SER A 302 -17.77 2.48 2.53
CA SER A 302 -18.94 1.66 2.88
C SER A 302 -19.36 0.73 1.74
N VAL A 303 -19.35 1.24 0.50
CA VAL A 303 -19.72 0.46 -0.68
C VAL A 303 -18.63 -0.59 -1.00
N VAL A 304 -17.35 -0.18 -1.04
CA VAL A 304 -16.25 -1.08 -1.43
C VAL A 304 -16.02 -2.21 -0.43
N THR A 305 -16.37 -2.00 0.86
CA THR A 305 -16.24 -3.00 1.93
C THR A 305 -17.45 -3.92 2.07
N SER A 306 -18.54 -3.64 1.37
CA SER A 306 -19.76 -4.44 1.43
C SER A 306 -19.54 -5.82 0.80
N SER A 307 -19.50 -6.88 1.60
CA SER A 307 -19.40 -8.27 1.10
C SER A 307 -20.48 -8.62 0.08
N LEU A 308 -21.70 -8.07 0.25
CA LEU A 308 -22.78 -8.28 -0.72
C LEU A 308 -22.51 -7.58 -2.05
N THR A 309 -21.92 -6.38 -2.02
CA THR A 309 -21.53 -5.66 -3.23
C THR A 309 -20.36 -6.37 -3.92
N GLN A 310 -19.31 -6.73 -3.17
CA GLN A 310 -18.17 -7.50 -3.69
C GLN A 310 -18.60 -8.83 -4.35
N ALA A 311 -19.57 -9.55 -3.73
CA ALA A 311 -20.13 -10.77 -4.29
C ALA A 311 -20.96 -10.51 -5.56
N ALA A 312 -21.66 -9.38 -5.65
CA ALA A 312 -22.37 -8.98 -6.87
C ALA A 312 -21.39 -8.68 -8.01
N ILE A 313 -20.28 -7.98 -7.72
CA ILE A 313 -19.21 -7.74 -8.70
C ILE A 313 -18.62 -9.06 -9.19
N TYR A 314 -18.37 -10.04 -8.31
CA TYR A 314 -17.94 -11.38 -8.70
C TYR A 314 -18.94 -12.05 -9.64
N GLY A 315 -20.22 -12.01 -9.28
CA GLY A 315 -21.33 -12.60 -10.05
C GLY A 315 -21.69 -11.84 -11.33
N LYS A 316 -21.03 -10.70 -11.61
CA LYS A 316 -21.36 -9.80 -12.72
C LYS A 316 -22.82 -9.33 -12.68
N ASP A 317 -23.33 -9.14 -11.47
CA ASP A 317 -24.68 -8.67 -11.17
C ASP A 317 -24.63 -7.16 -10.90
N ALA A 318 -25.30 -6.37 -11.74
CA ALA A 318 -25.41 -4.91 -11.59
C ALA A 318 -26.35 -4.53 -10.42
N ASN A 319 -26.06 -5.08 -9.24
CA ASN A 319 -26.94 -5.01 -8.07
C ASN A 319 -26.89 -3.63 -7.40
N TRP A 320 -27.54 -2.66 -8.03
CA TRP A 320 -27.67 -1.29 -7.54
C TRP A 320 -28.28 -1.23 -6.13
N GLY A 321 -29.18 -2.16 -5.78
CA GLY A 321 -29.80 -2.21 -4.46
C GLY A 321 -28.79 -2.46 -3.34
N ARG A 322 -27.76 -3.29 -3.58
CA ARG A 322 -26.67 -3.52 -2.61
C ARG A 322 -25.79 -2.29 -2.46
N ILE A 323 -25.53 -1.56 -3.55
CA ILE A 323 -24.76 -0.30 -3.53
C ILE A 323 -25.53 0.75 -2.72
N LEU A 324 -26.82 1.01 -3.02
CA LEU A 324 -27.66 1.96 -2.27
C LEU A 324 -27.80 1.56 -0.80
N CYS A 325 -27.94 0.26 -0.51
CA CYS A 325 -27.98 -0.23 0.86
C CYS A 325 -26.67 0.09 1.61
N ALA A 326 -25.52 -0.11 0.96
CA ALA A 326 -24.21 0.19 1.55
C ALA A 326 -23.99 1.69 1.80
N LEU A 327 -24.47 2.55 0.92
CA LEU A 327 -24.52 4.00 1.16
C LEU A 327 -25.42 4.32 2.35
N GLY A 328 -26.62 3.72 2.41
CA GLY A 328 -27.65 4.03 3.42
C GLY A 328 -27.27 3.69 4.86
N TYR A 329 -26.41 2.69 5.08
CA TYR A 329 -25.92 2.36 6.44
C TYR A 329 -24.54 2.97 6.76
N ALA A 330 -23.98 3.78 5.87
CA ALA A 330 -22.64 4.37 6.06
C ALA A 330 -22.56 5.36 7.25
N GLY A 331 -23.70 5.82 7.77
CA GLY A 331 -23.75 6.80 8.86
C GLY A 331 -23.51 8.24 8.41
N VAL A 332 -23.72 8.51 7.13
CA VAL A 332 -23.64 9.84 6.50
C VAL A 332 -25.03 10.22 5.99
N ASP A 333 -25.44 11.46 6.23
CA ASP A 333 -26.71 11.97 5.74
C ASP A 333 -26.61 12.39 4.26
N PHE A 334 -27.50 11.88 3.43
CA PHE A 334 -27.72 12.29 2.04
C PHE A 334 -29.17 12.02 1.63
N ASP A 335 -29.60 12.61 0.52
CA ASP A 335 -30.98 12.41 0.00
C ASP A 335 -30.99 11.21 -0.97
N PRO A 336 -31.51 10.03 -0.58
CA PRO A 336 -31.45 8.82 -1.40
C PRO A 336 -32.25 8.94 -2.71
N VAL A 337 -33.20 9.88 -2.81
CA VAL A 337 -33.99 10.07 -4.05
C VAL A 337 -33.27 10.94 -5.09
N LYS A 338 -32.05 11.38 -4.80
CA LYS A 338 -31.20 12.13 -5.73
C LYS A 338 -29.97 11.35 -6.23
N VAL A 339 -29.77 10.15 -5.72
CA VAL A 339 -28.55 9.38 -6.01
C VAL A 339 -28.56 8.87 -7.44
N ASP A 340 -27.47 9.10 -8.17
CA ASP A 340 -27.19 8.50 -9.46
C ASP A 340 -26.07 7.47 -9.34
N ILE A 341 -26.19 6.34 -10.04
CA ILE A 341 -25.14 5.29 -10.05
C ILE A 341 -24.91 4.82 -11.47
N SER A 342 -23.66 4.85 -11.88
CA SER A 342 -23.17 4.25 -13.13
C SER A 342 -22.10 3.21 -12.84
N LEU A 343 -22.10 2.13 -13.61
CA LEU A 343 -20.97 1.17 -13.66
C LEU A 343 -20.14 1.45 -14.89
N LYS A 344 -18.80 1.50 -14.72
CA LYS A 344 -17.84 1.83 -15.79
C LYS A 344 -16.74 0.78 -15.85
N SER A 345 -16.27 0.51 -17.06
CA SER A 345 -15.08 -0.30 -17.31
C SER A 345 -14.50 0.04 -18.68
N ALA A 346 -13.43 -0.66 -19.10
CA ALA A 346 -12.90 -0.57 -20.44
C ALA A 346 -13.92 -0.96 -21.53
N ASP A 347 -14.93 -1.78 -21.16
CA ASP A 347 -15.95 -2.31 -22.08
C ASP A 347 -17.19 -1.43 -22.21
N GLY A 348 -17.30 -0.34 -21.44
CA GLY A 348 -18.38 0.63 -21.55
C GLY A 348 -18.79 1.28 -20.23
N VAL A 349 -19.90 2.02 -20.32
CA VAL A 349 -20.55 2.71 -19.18
C VAL A 349 -22.02 2.39 -19.22
N ILE A 350 -22.63 2.08 -18.07
CA ILE A 350 -24.05 1.85 -17.95
C ILE A 350 -24.60 2.56 -16.71
N GLU A 351 -25.63 3.39 -16.88
CA GLU A 351 -26.35 4.04 -15.78
C GLU A 351 -27.40 3.06 -15.25
N ILE A 352 -27.29 2.68 -13.97
CA ILE A 352 -28.15 1.69 -13.34
C ILE A 352 -29.13 2.29 -12.33
N VAL A 353 -28.85 3.51 -11.83
CA VAL A 353 -29.75 4.30 -10.98
C VAL A 353 -29.74 5.75 -11.46
N LYS A 354 -30.92 6.34 -11.53
CA LYS A 354 -31.14 7.76 -11.77
C LYS A 354 -32.16 8.30 -10.79
N ASP A 355 -31.89 9.43 -10.13
CA ASP A 355 -32.75 10.03 -9.14
C ASP A 355 -33.28 9.00 -8.10
N GLY A 356 -32.38 8.15 -7.58
CA GLY A 356 -32.68 7.12 -6.58
C GLY A 356 -33.49 5.93 -7.08
N ILE A 357 -33.79 5.85 -8.37
CA ILE A 357 -34.65 4.82 -8.98
C ILE A 357 -33.87 4.04 -10.02
N ALA A 358 -34.06 2.70 -10.10
CA ALA A 358 -33.48 1.89 -11.14
C ALA A 358 -33.85 2.37 -12.54
N THR A 359 -32.89 2.43 -13.43
CA THR A 359 -33.12 2.70 -14.85
C THR A 359 -33.59 1.42 -15.57
N ASP A 360 -34.05 1.55 -16.81
CA ASP A 360 -34.37 0.41 -17.69
C ASP A 360 -33.08 0.01 -18.46
N TYR A 361 -32.04 -0.43 -17.73
CA TYR A 361 -30.78 -0.83 -18.32
C TYR A 361 -30.80 -2.27 -18.85
N SER A 362 -29.93 -2.55 -19.82
CA SER A 362 -29.76 -3.90 -20.37
C SER A 362 -28.86 -4.75 -19.46
N GLU A 363 -29.36 -5.91 -19.01
CA GLU A 363 -28.57 -6.89 -18.23
C GLU A 363 -27.38 -7.43 -19.04
N ASP A 364 -27.53 -7.60 -20.36
CA ASP A 364 -26.42 -8.05 -21.23
C ASP A 364 -25.30 -7.01 -21.31
N GLU A 365 -25.65 -5.73 -21.42
CA GLU A 365 -24.67 -4.64 -21.41
C GLU A 365 -24.02 -4.51 -20.02
N ALA A 366 -24.79 -4.61 -18.95
CA ALA A 366 -24.27 -4.59 -17.59
C ALA A 366 -23.29 -5.74 -17.34
N THR A 367 -23.64 -6.96 -17.77
CA THR A 367 -22.75 -8.14 -17.68
C THR A 367 -21.46 -7.91 -18.48
N LYS A 368 -21.52 -7.28 -19.63
CA LYS A 368 -20.35 -6.94 -20.44
C LYS A 368 -19.43 -5.97 -19.67
N VAL A 369 -19.97 -4.86 -19.16
CA VAL A 369 -19.21 -3.89 -18.36
C VAL A 369 -18.56 -4.54 -17.13
N LEU A 370 -19.30 -5.39 -16.43
CA LEU A 370 -18.84 -6.11 -15.23
C LEU A 370 -17.88 -7.27 -15.52
N SER A 371 -17.63 -7.61 -16.80
CA SER A 371 -16.70 -8.67 -17.18
C SER A 371 -15.25 -8.23 -17.30
N ALA A 372 -14.99 -6.93 -17.29
CA ALA A 372 -13.65 -6.36 -17.37
C ALA A 372 -12.81 -6.66 -16.11
N ASP A 373 -11.48 -6.57 -16.23
CA ASP A 373 -10.52 -6.77 -15.12
C ASP A 373 -10.61 -5.67 -14.04
N ALA A 374 -11.17 -4.51 -14.39
CA ALA A 374 -11.40 -3.39 -13.47
C ALA A 374 -12.78 -2.79 -13.72
N VAL A 375 -13.54 -2.60 -12.64
CA VAL A 375 -14.88 -2.03 -12.67
C VAL A 375 -14.96 -0.88 -11.68
N THR A 376 -15.55 0.24 -12.10
CA THR A 376 -15.82 1.41 -11.24
C THR A 376 -17.31 1.58 -11.04
N ALA A 377 -17.77 1.68 -9.80
CA ALA A 377 -19.05 2.25 -9.44
C ALA A 377 -18.87 3.76 -9.27
N ASP A 378 -19.45 4.54 -10.15
CA ASP A 378 -19.42 6.01 -10.14
C ASP A 378 -20.75 6.50 -9.57
N ILE A 379 -20.71 7.17 -8.42
CA ILE A 379 -21.87 7.48 -7.59
C ILE A 379 -21.91 8.97 -7.34
N ASP A 380 -22.99 9.64 -7.75
CA ASP A 380 -23.25 11.03 -7.41
C ASP A 380 -24.36 11.11 -6.36
N VAL A 381 -24.06 11.68 -5.20
CA VAL A 381 -25.05 11.84 -4.12
C VAL A 381 -25.71 13.22 -4.13
N HIS A 382 -25.32 14.12 -5.04
CA HIS A 382 -25.90 15.47 -5.25
C HIS A 382 -26.10 16.28 -3.97
N ASN A 383 -25.17 16.18 -3.01
CA ASN A 383 -25.26 16.83 -1.69
C ASN A 383 -24.15 17.86 -1.43
N GLY A 384 -23.23 18.08 -2.41
CA GLY A 384 -22.11 19.01 -2.30
C GLY A 384 -21.13 18.95 -3.46
N GLU A 385 -19.85 19.26 -3.18
CA GLU A 385 -18.80 19.39 -4.20
C GLU A 385 -17.61 18.45 -3.97
N PHE A 386 -17.62 17.68 -2.89
CA PHE A 386 -16.48 16.84 -2.53
C PHE A 386 -16.58 15.44 -3.12
N GLU A 387 -15.42 14.86 -3.35
CA GLU A 387 -15.28 13.53 -3.93
C GLU A 387 -14.23 12.68 -3.21
N ALA A 388 -14.35 11.37 -3.31
CA ALA A 388 -13.36 10.40 -2.88
C ALA A 388 -13.48 9.09 -3.66
N THR A 389 -12.34 8.38 -3.78
CA THR A 389 -12.29 7.05 -4.41
C THR A 389 -11.78 6.03 -3.41
N ALA A 390 -12.45 4.87 -3.34
CA ALA A 390 -12.00 3.70 -2.60
C ALA A 390 -11.75 2.54 -3.56
N TRP A 391 -10.80 1.68 -3.20
CA TRP A 391 -10.39 0.52 -4.00
C TRP A 391 -10.54 -0.77 -3.23
N GLY A 392 -11.05 -1.77 -3.88
CA GLY A 392 -11.19 -3.13 -3.36
C GLY A 392 -11.21 -4.12 -4.51
N CYS A 393 -11.74 -5.29 -4.26
CA CYS A 393 -11.90 -6.34 -5.26
C CYS A 393 -13.20 -7.10 -5.06
N ASP A 394 -13.51 -7.97 -5.99
CA ASP A 394 -14.62 -8.91 -5.87
C ASP A 394 -14.35 -9.97 -4.80
N LEU A 395 -15.40 -10.51 -4.17
CA LEU A 395 -15.33 -11.58 -3.19
C LEU A 395 -15.68 -12.92 -3.86
N THR A 396 -14.69 -13.82 -3.88
CA THR A 396 -14.78 -15.11 -4.57
C THR A 396 -14.78 -16.30 -3.61
N HIS A 397 -15.04 -17.50 -4.13
CA HIS A 397 -14.88 -18.75 -3.39
C HIS A 397 -13.43 -19.01 -3.00
N ASP A 398 -12.48 -18.57 -3.82
CA ASP A 398 -11.05 -18.76 -3.58
C ASP A 398 -10.55 -18.00 -2.36
N TYR A 399 -11.13 -16.81 -2.03
CA TYR A 399 -10.84 -16.12 -0.79
C TYR A 399 -11.05 -17.02 0.44
N VAL A 400 -12.20 -17.72 0.47
CA VAL A 400 -12.52 -18.62 1.59
C VAL A 400 -11.57 -19.82 1.60
N THR A 401 -11.26 -20.39 0.44
CA THR A 401 -10.35 -21.53 0.31
C THR A 401 -8.94 -21.17 0.79
N ILE A 402 -8.40 -20.05 0.33
CA ILE A 402 -7.06 -19.57 0.71
C ILE A 402 -6.98 -19.37 2.23
N ASN A 403 -7.98 -18.69 2.82
CA ASN A 403 -7.94 -18.35 4.24
C ASN A 403 -8.28 -19.54 5.16
N ALA A 404 -9.09 -20.50 4.72
CA ALA A 404 -9.34 -21.75 5.44
C ALA A 404 -8.09 -22.63 5.54
N ASP A 405 -7.23 -22.59 4.53
CA ASP A 405 -5.98 -23.38 4.45
C ASP A 405 -4.75 -22.60 4.97
N TYR A 406 -4.88 -21.29 5.19
CA TYR A 406 -3.81 -20.47 5.75
C TYR A 406 -3.64 -20.78 7.24
N ARG A 407 -2.88 -21.84 7.51
CA ARG A 407 -2.54 -22.25 8.87
C ARG A 407 -1.17 -21.70 9.25
N SER A 408 -1.16 -21.14 10.42
CA SER A 408 0.06 -20.73 11.10
C SER A 408 0.88 -21.93 11.57
#